data_275eb922ea33939deb6cc3a231781579
#
_entry.id   275eb922ea33939deb6cc3a231781579
#
_cell.length_a   1.000
_cell.length_b   1.000
_cell.length_c   1.000
_cell.angle_alpha   90.00
_cell.angle_beta   90.00
_cell.angle_gamma   90.00
#
_symmetry.space_group_name_H-M   'P 1'
#
loop_
_entity.id
_entity.type
_entity.pdbx_description
1 polymer ?
#
loop_
_entity_poly.entity_id
_entity_poly.type
_entity_poly.pdbx_seq_one_letter_code
_entity_poly.pdbx_strand_id
1 'polypeptide(L)'
;MTQGLRRKGKSIVGVILGIFILGIVSEVLAGPPMGHGRRHNLRHHRGHHGQGFAGQGICPQVRATAQAPDEIRNQPNPLEPSREVLYGGESLFQVDVQPVACKICHGVNGNGLGIMAQGLNPSPRNFNCKETMQEVSDGQLFWIIRNGSPGTGMPAFKNLDDKQIWQIVHYLRQFSEPKGK
;
A
#
# COMPACT_ATOMS: atom_id res chain seq x y z
N MET A 1 61.21 -19.83 -7.86
CA MET A 1 61.35 -19.51 -9.30
C MET A 1 60.02 -19.04 -9.83
N THR A 2 60.04 -17.88 -10.33
CA THR A 2 59.33 -17.09 -11.33
C THR A 2 58.15 -16.31 -10.77
N GLN A 3 58.34 -14.99 -10.49
CA GLN A 3 58.11 -13.79 -11.32
C GLN A 3 56.58 -13.57 -11.51
N GLY A 4 55.92 -12.59 -10.99
CA GLY A 4 56.17 -11.14 -10.97
C GLY A 4 55.58 -10.49 -12.22
N LEU A 5 54.30 -10.01 -12.20
CA LEU A 5 53.85 -9.02 -13.17
C LEU A 5 53.04 -7.90 -12.51
N ARG A 6 53.71 -6.78 -12.29
CA ARG A 6 53.11 -5.46 -12.00
C ARG A 6 52.52 -4.92 -13.30
N ARG A 7 51.25 -4.51 -13.26
CA ARG A 7 50.69 -3.59 -14.27
C ARG A 7 50.42 -2.23 -13.64
N LYS A 8 51.13 -1.25 -14.18
CA LYS A 8 51.06 0.18 -13.86
C LYS A 8 49.76 0.80 -14.38
N GLY A 9 49.10 1.57 -13.50
CA GLY A 9 47.98 2.42 -13.86
C GLY A 9 48.42 3.60 -14.72
N LYS A 10 47.60 3.97 -15.67
CA LYS A 10 47.69 5.25 -16.40
C LYS A 10 46.57 6.16 -15.92
N SER A 11 47.01 7.26 -15.30
CA SER A 11 46.18 8.42 -14.96
C SER A 11 45.78 9.16 -16.24
N ILE A 12 44.50 9.41 -16.45
CA ILE A 12 44.01 10.28 -17.49
C ILE A 12 43.41 11.51 -16.82
N VAL A 13 44.15 12.61 -16.96
CA VAL A 13 43.71 13.97 -16.60
C VAL A 13 42.72 14.44 -17.67
N GLY A 14 41.46 14.59 -17.32
CA GLY A 14 40.45 15.14 -18.18
C GLY A 14 40.30 16.64 -17.96
N VAL A 15 40.48 17.37 -19.02
CA VAL A 15 40.38 18.81 -19.13
C VAL A 15 38.95 19.30 -18.93
N ILE A 16 38.76 20.23 -18.00
CA ILE A 16 37.50 20.94 -17.78
C ILE A 16 37.36 22.02 -18.82
N LEU A 17 36.42 21.87 -19.74
CA LEU A 17 36.04 22.89 -20.68
C LEU A 17 34.84 23.69 -20.13
N GLY A 18 35.07 24.91 -19.69
CA GLY A 18 34.04 25.84 -19.24
C GLY A 18 33.21 26.37 -20.41
N ILE A 19 31.90 26.24 -20.33
CA ILE A 19 30.97 26.90 -21.25
C ILE A 19 30.26 28.01 -20.47
N PHE A 20 30.60 29.25 -20.80
CA PHE A 20 29.86 30.45 -20.44
C PHE A 20 28.55 30.49 -21.25
N ILE A 21 27.40 30.48 -20.59
CA ILE A 21 26.13 30.77 -21.22
C ILE A 21 25.67 32.14 -20.73
N LEU A 22 25.61 33.06 -21.73
CA LEU A 22 25.10 34.43 -21.58
C LEU A 22 23.63 34.40 -21.13
N GLY A 23 23.31 35.26 -20.18
CA GLY A 23 21.96 35.52 -19.72
C GLY A 23 21.14 36.26 -20.80
N ILE A 24 19.96 35.76 -21.06
CA ILE A 24 18.90 36.46 -21.80
C ILE A 24 17.91 36.97 -20.76
N VAL A 25 17.91 38.30 -20.59
CA VAL A 25 16.91 39.05 -19.81
C VAL A 25 15.64 39.12 -20.66
N SER A 26 14.59 38.45 -20.24
CA SER A 26 13.25 38.58 -20.82
C SER A 26 12.48 39.69 -20.10
N GLU A 27 12.16 40.73 -20.83
CA GLU A 27 11.30 41.83 -20.42
C GLU A 27 9.87 41.34 -20.16
N VAL A 28 9.37 41.64 -18.96
CA VAL A 28 7.99 41.40 -18.56
C VAL A 28 7.11 42.49 -19.16
N LEU A 29 6.33 42.20 -20.20
CA LEU A 29 5.27 43.02 -20.71
C LEU A 29 4.11 43.10 -19.71
N ALA A 30 3.87 44.28 -19.18
CA ALA A 30 2.71 44.58 -18.34
C ALA A 30 1.44 44.56 -19.20
N GLY A 31 0.50 43.66 -18.83
CA GLY A 31 -0.84 43.60 -19.43
C GLY A 31 -1.77 44.71 -18.89
N PRO A 32 -2.83 45.08 -19.65
CA PRO A 32 -3.74 46.16 -19.28
C PRO A 32 -4.62 45.86 -18.07
N PRO A 33 -5.12 46.89 -17.36
CA PRO A 33 -5.95 46.72 -16.18
C PRO A 33 -7.35 46.20 -16.54
N MET A 34 -7.72 45.07 -15.92
CA MET A 34 -9.06 44.49 -16.09
C MET A 34 -10.14 45.28 -15.34
N GLY A 35 -11.19 45.57 -16.08
CA GLY A 35 -12.33 46.32 -15.65
C GLY A 35 -13.12 45.68 -14.49
N HIS A 36 -13.75 46.58 -13.72
CA HIS A 36 -14.65 46.27 -12.62
C HIS A 36 -15.90 45.53 -13.15
N GLY A 37 -15.89 44.19 -13.04
CA GLY A 37 -17.03 43.32 -13.34
C GLY A 37 -17.92 43.13 -12.07
N ARG A 38 -19.19 43.40 -12.26
CA ARG A 38 -20.33 43.38 -11.36
C ARG A 38 -20.29 42.20 -10.38
N ARG A 39 -20.49 42.51 -9.09
CA ARG A 39 -20.78 41.55 -8.02
C ARG A 39 -22.11 40.84 -8.32
N HIS A 40 -22.06 39.67 -8.91
CA HIS A 40 -23.16 38.73 -8.87
C HIS A 40 -23.18 38.08 -7.50
N ASN A 41 -24.23 38.40 -6.75
CA ASN A 41 -24.57 37.84 -5.46
C ASN A 41 -24.95 36.35 -5.69
N LEU A 42 -23.94 35.47 -5.77
CA LEU A 42 -24.15 34.03 -5.76
C LEU A 42 -24.57 33.66 -4.35
N ARG A 43 -25.89 33.45 -4.19
CA ARG A 43 -26.42 32.75 -3.04
C ARG A 43 -25.60 31.48 -2.86
N HIS A 44 -24.83 31.43 -1.80
CA HIS A 44 -24.21 30.18 -1.34
C HIS A 44 -25.36 29.22 -1.00
N HIS A 45 -25.73 28.38 -1.94
CA HIS A 45 -26.31 27.12 -1.61
C HIS A 45 -25.26 26.42 -0.72
N ARG A 46 -25.52 26.44 0.57
CA ARG A 46 -24.88 25.56 1.53
C ARG A 46 -25.20 24.14 1.06
N GLY A 47 -24.44 23.66 0.07
CA GLY A 47 -24.35 22.25 -0.20
C GLY A 47 -23.92 21.63 1.12
N HIS A 48 -24.74 20.78 1.67
CA HIS A 48 -24.31 19.84 2.67
C HIS A 48 -23.09 19.17 2.06
N HIS A 49 -21.89 19.60 2.50
CA HIS A 49 -20.70 18.81 2.33
C HIS A 49 -21.01 17.51 3.05
N GLY A 50 -21.54 16.53 2.32
CA GLY A 50 -21.46 15.17 2.73
C GLY A 50 -20.00 14.97 3.11
N GLN A 51 -19.74 14.79 4.39
CA GLN A 51 -18.44 14.34 4.86
C GLN A 51 -18.24 13.03 4.13
N GLY A 52 -17.52 13.11 2.99
CA GLY A 52 -17.20 11.95 2.23
C GLY A 52 -16.45 11.03 3.17
N PHE A 53 -16.96 9.84 3.37
CA PHE A 53 -16.27 8.70 3.96
C PHE A 53 -15.10 8.28 3.06
N ALA A 54 -14.48 9.24 2.38
CA ALA A 54 -13.31 9.04 1.56
C ALA A 54 -12.18 8.54 2.45
N GLY A 55 -12.04 7.22 2.56
CA GLY A 55 -10.94 6.59 3.22
C GLY A 55 -11.24 5.53 4.29
N GLN A 56 -12.48 5.28 4.68
CA GLN A 56 -12.74 4.30 5.75
C GLN A 56 -13.09 2.88 5.27
N GLY A 57 -13.43 2.69 3.99
CA GLY A 57 -13.86 1.38 3.48
C GLY A 57 -15.20 0.91 4.06
N ILE A 58 -15.69 -0.25 3.60
CA ILE A 58 -16.94 -0.84 4.08
C ILE A 58 -16.71 -1.49 5.45
N CYS A 59 -17.58 -1.20 6.43
CA CYS A 59 -17.55 -1.81 7.75
C CYS A 59 -18.97 -1.78 8.38
N PRO A 60 -19.48 -2.91 8.89
CA PRO A 60 -18.94 -4.26 8.74
C PRO A 60 -19.08 -4.80 7.30
N GLN A 61 -18.23 -5.75 6.94
CA GLN A 61 -18.32 -6.44 5.65
C GLN A 61 -18.95 -7.82 5.83
N VAL A 62 -20.24 -7.91 5.55
CA VAL A 62 -20.94 -9.18 5.53
C VAL A 62 -20.77 -9.84 4.17
N ARG A 63 -20.02 -10.94 4.11
CA ARG A 63 -19.85 -11.71 2.88
C ARG A 63 -19.49 -13.17 3.18
N ALA A 64 -19.93 -14.06 2.31
CA ALA A 64 -19.46 -15.44 2.31
C ALA A 64 -18.02 -15.48 1.75
N THR A 65 -17.11 -16.11 2.47
CA THR A 65 -15.75 -16.46 2.03
C THR A 65 -15.56 -17.96 2.18
N ALA A 66 -14.76 -18.56 1.28
CA ALA A 66 -14.37 -19.97 1.45
C ALA A 66 -13.73 -20.18 2.83
N GLN A 67 -14.16 -21.20 3.53
CA GLN A 67 -13.68 -21.53 4.86
C GLN A 67 -12.45 -22.43 4.76
N ALA A 68 -11.44 -22.15 5.59
CA ALA A 68 -10.33 -23.07 5.78
C ALA A 68 -10.82 -24.37 6.46
N PRO A 69 -10.15 -25.51 6.23
CA PRO A 69 -10.34 -26.70 7.06
C PRO A 69 -10.18 -26.37 8.54
N ASP A 70 -10.94 -27.05 9.40
CA ASP A 70 -11.01 -26.72 10.83
C ASP A 70 -9.64 -26.75 11.53
N GLU A 71 -8.78 -27.68 11.13
CA GLU A 71 -7.43 -27.84 11.68
C GLU A 71 -6.56 -26.60 11.42
N ILE A 72 -6.76 -25.95 10.28
CA ILE A 72 -6.03 -24.73 9.91
C ILE A 72 -6.76 -23.50 10.47
N ARG A 73 -8.08 -23.45 10.34
CA ARG A 73 -8.89 -22.30 10.77
C ARG A 73 -8.70 -21.99 12.25
N ASN A 74 -8.60 -23.04 13.08
CA ASN A 74 -8.46 -22.92 14.53
C ASN A 74 -7.00 -22.75 14.98
N GLN A 75 -6.05 -22.76 14.07
CA GLN A 75 -4.64 -22.58 14.39
C GLN A 75 -4.37 -21.11 14.75
N PRO A 76 -3.82 -20.83 15.95
CA PRO A 76 -3.33 -19.50 16.27
C PRO A 76 -2.06 -19.18 15.48
N ASN A 77 -1.73 -17.90 15.37
CA ASN A 77 -0.44 -17.51 14.79
C ASN A 77 0.70 -18.06 15.67
N PRO A 78 1.60 -18.90 15.13
CA PRO A 78 2.69 -19.50 15.90
C PRO A 78 3.87 -18.53 16.16
N LEU A 79 3.88 -17.36 15.54
CA LEU A 79 4.93 -16.36 15.74
C LEU A 79 4.57 -15.43 16.89
N GLU A 80 5.55 -15.07 17.71
CA GLU A 80 5.39 -13.98 18.67
C GLU A 80 5.45 -12.62 17.95
N PRO A 81 4.58 -11.64 18.30
CA PRO A 81 4.54 -10.34 17.65
C PRO A 81 5.75 -9.49 18.07
N SER A 82 6.86 -9.64 17.36
CA SER A 82 8.06 -8.82 17.54
C SER A 82 8.15 -7.72 16.47
N ARG A 83 9.02 -6.72 16.70
CA ARG A 83 9.28 -5.68 15.70
C ARG A 83 9.72 -6.28 14.36
N GLU A 84 10.57 -7.30 14.39
CA GLU A 84 11.05 -7.98 13.18
C GLU A 84 9.92 -8.69 12.44
N VAL A 85 9.05 -9.40 13.17
CA VAL A 85 7.89 -10.09 12.58
C VAL A 85 6.94 -9.09 11.93
N LEU A 86 6.66 -7.98 12.62
CA LEU A 86 5.75 -6.94 12.11
C LEU A 86 6.33 -6.21 10.90
N TYR A 87 7.62 -5.87 10.93
CA TYR A 87 8.30 -5.25 9.79
C TYR A 87 8.35 -6.18 8.57
N GLY A 88 8.60 -7.48 8.79
CA GLY A 88 8.53 -8.47 7.71
C GLY A 88 7.16 -8.55 7.07
N GLY A 89 6.10 -8.56 7.88
CA GLY A 89 4.71 -8.54 7.40
C GLY A 89 4.36 -7.25 6.66
N GLU A 90 4.81 -6.10 7.15
CA GLU A 90 4.65 -4.80 6.50
C GLU A 90 5.32 -4.77 5.12
N SER A 91 6.59 -5.18 5.04
CA SER A 91 7.35 -5.22 3.79
C SER A 91 6.64 -6.07 2.74
N LEU A 92 6.22 -7.27 3.11
CA LEU A 92 5.45 -8.16 2.22
C LEU A 92 4.12 -7.56 1.79
N PHE A 93 3.37 -6.96 2.70
CA PHE A 93 2.08 -6.34 2.40
C PHE A 93 2.23 -5.15 1.46
N GLN A 94 3.24 -4.31 1.70
CA GLN A 94 3.42 -3.06 0.98
C GLN A 94 4.17 -3.22 -0.35
N VAL A 95 5.17 -4.11 -0.45
CA VAL A 95 6.10 -4.10 -1.59
C VAL A 95 6.44 -5.48 -2.13
N ASP A 96 6.86 -6.42 -1.27
CA ASP A 96 7.76 -7.52 -1.67
C ASP A 96 7.04 -8.83 -2.00
N VAL A 97 5.76 -8.81 -2.36
CA VAL A 97 5.02 -10.03 -2.63
C VAL A 97 4.57 -10.15 -4.08
N GLN A 98 4.62 -11.36 -4.61
CA GLN A 98 4.11 -11.73 -5.93
C GLN A 98 2.85 -12.61 -5.80
N PRO A 99 1.90 -12.52 -6.74
CA PRO A 99 1.94 -11.83 -8.04
C PRO A 99 1.67 -10.33 -7.98
N VAL A 100 1.15 -9.82 -6.86
CA VAL A 100 0.79 -8.41 -6.69
C VAL A 100 0.87 -8.04 -5.21
N ALA A 101 1.41 -6.84 -4.89
CA ALA A 101 1.45 -6.36 -3.50
C ALA A 101 0.04 -6.20 -2.93
N CYS A 102 -0.16 -6.64 -1.69
CA CYS A 102 -1.48 -6.67 -1.04
C CYS A 102 -2.16 -5.29 -1.02
N LYS A 103 -1.37 -4.22 -0.80
CA LYS A 103 -1.86 -2.83 -0.78
C LYS A 103 -2.55 -2.40 -2.06
N ILE A 104 -2.22 -3.01 -3.19
CA ILE A 104 -2.78 -2.62 -4.48
C ILE A 104 -4.29 -2.83 -4.53
N CYS A 105 -4.80 -3.85 -3.82
CA CYS A 105 -6.22 -4.10 -3.64
C CYS A 105 -6.72 -3.64 -2.27
N HIS A 106 -5.97 -3.93 -1.20
CA HIS A 106 -6.41 -3.68 0.16
C HIS A 106 -6.13 -2.26 0.67
N GLY A 107 -5.41 -1.43 -0.11
CA GLY A 107 -4.99 -0.08 0.29
C GLY A 107 -3.77 -0.08 1.22
N VAL A 108 -2.96 0.98 1.15
CA VAL A 108 -1.76 1.14 2.00
C VAL A 108 -2.08 1.12 3.50
N ASN A 109 -3.28 1.55 3.86
CA ASN A 109 -3.79 1.58 5.22
C ASN A 109 -4.73 0.41 5.55
N GLY A 110 -4.79 -0.61 4.69
CA GLY A 110 -5.63 -1.79 4.91
C GLY A 110 -7.13 -1.56 4.89
N ASN A 111 -7.61 -0.43 4.35
CA ASN A 111 -9.01 -0.02 4.35
C ASN A 111 -9.89 -0.65 3.24
N GLY A 112 -9.31 -1.52 2.40
CA GLY A 112 -10.01 -2.14 1.28
C GLY A 112 -10.18 -1.24 0.05
N LEU A 113 -9.54 -0.06 0.03
CA LEU A 113 -9.66 0.95 -1.02
C LEU A 113 -8.35 1.14 -1.80
N GLY A 114 -7.70 0.03 -2.13
CA GLY A 114 -6.51 0.06 -2.99
C GLY A 114 -6.86 0.49 -4.41
N ILE A 115 -5.83 0.84 -5.18
CA ILE A 115 -5.99 1.34 -6.56
C ILE A 115 -6.73 0.36 -7.48
N MET A 116 -6.60 -0.95 -7.23
CA MET A 116 -7.33 -1.99 -7.97
C MET A 116 -8.64 -2.44 -7.28
N ALA A 117 -9.02 -1.84 -6.15
CA ALA A 117 -10.25 -2.23 -5.46
C ALA A 117 -11.51 -1.87 -6.25
N GLN A 118 -11.44 -0.82 -7.06
CA GLN A 118 -12.55 -0.34 -7.86
C GLN A 118 -12.93 -1.40 -8.91
N GLY A 119 -14.19 -1.80 -8.90
CA GLY A 119 -14.70 -2.83 -9.81
C GLY A 119 -14.54 -4.27 -9.32
N LEU A 120 -13.87 -4.52 -8.19
CA LEU A 120 -13.84 -5.84 -7.57
C LEU A 120 -15.14 -6.11 -6.79
N ASN A 121 -15.77 -7.24 -7.09
CA ASN A 121 -16.95 -7.72 -6.39
C ASN A 121 -16.76 -9.18 -5.96
N PRO A 122 -16.75 -9.46 -4.64
CA PRO A 122 -16.84 -8.52 -3.54
C PRO A 122 -15.62 -7.60 -3.43
N SER A 123 -15.82 -6.43 -2.83
CA SER A 123 -14.72 -5.48 -2.55
C SER A 123 -13.65 -6.12 -1.65
N PRO A 124 -12.37 -5.73 -1.77
CA PRO A 124 -11.31 -6.22 -0.89
C PRO A 124 -11.66 -6.01 0.60
N ARG A 125 -11.16 -6.91 1.47
CA ARG A 125 -11.43 -6.81 2.90
C ARG A 125 -10.83 -5.51 3.47
N ASN A 126 -11.66 -4.83 4.28
CA ASN A 126 -11.24 -3.72 5.12
C ASN A 126 -10.70 -4.26 6.44
N PHE A 127 -9.38 -4.25 6.60
CA PHE A 127 -8.72 -4.73 7.83
C PHE A 127 -8.85 -3.74 9.00
N ASN A 128 -9.27 -2.49 8.75
CA ASN A 128 -9.55 -1.52 9.82
C ASN A 128 -10.91 -1.79 10.50
N CYS A 129 -11.76 -2.62 9.89
CA CYS A 129 -13.06 -2.94 10.46
C CYS A 129 -12.90 -3.98 11.58
N LYS A 130 -12.91 -3.51 12.83
CA LYS A 130 -12.73 -4.34 14.01
C LYS A 130 -13.76 -5.44 14.10
N GLU A 131 -15.02 -5.12 13.87
CA GLU A 131 -16.15 -6.05 13.93
C GLU A 131 -15.93 -7.23 12.97
N THR A 132 -15.51 -6.94 11.75
CA THR A 132 -15.20 -7.98 10.76
C THR A 132 -13.95 -8.76 11.11
N MET A 133 -12.89 -8.10 11.59
CA MET A 133 -11.61 -8.75 11.84
C MET A 133 -11.62 -9.64 13.09
N GLN A 134 -12.48 -9.35 14.07
CA GLN A 134 -12.64 -10.19 15.25
C GLN A 134 -13.29 -11.55 14.94
N GLU A 135 -14.11 -11.63 13.88
CA GLU A 135 -14.79 -12.87 13.47
C GLU A 135 -13.91 -13.78 12.59
N VAL A 136 -12.79 -13.27 12.10
CA VAL A 136 -11.89 -14.03 11.22
C VAL A 136 -10.66 -14.47 11.99
N SER A 137 -10.48 -15.78 12.17
CA SER A 137 -9.31 -16.34 12.86
C SER A 137 -8.00 -16.15 12.07
N ASP A 138 -6.86 -16.23 12.75
CA ASP A 138 -5.54 -16.14 12.12
C ASP A 138 -5.31 -17.25 11.11
N GLY A 139 -5.72 -18.47 11.44
CA GLY A 139 -5.65 -19.61 10.52
C GLY A 139 -6.51 -19.41 9.29
N GLN A 140 -7.68 -18.78 9.39
CA GLN A 140 -8.50 -18.41 8.24
C GLN A 140 -7.78 -17.37 7.36
N LEU A 141 -7.15 -16.35 7.94
CA LEU A 141 -6.35 -15.36 7.20
C LEU A 141 -5.18 -16.03 6.50
N PHE A 142 -4.45 -16.89 7.21
CA PHE A 142 -3.34 -17.67 6.67
C PHE A 142 -3.78 -18.48 5.44
N TRP A 143 -4.87 -19.23 5.57
CA TRP A 143 -5.36 -20.11 4.51
C TRP A 143 -5.78 -19.32 3.27
N ILE A 144 -6.49 -18.19 3.44
CA ILE A 144 -6.92 -17.33 2.34
C ILE A 144 -5.70 -16.71 1.61
N ILE A 145 -4.69 -16.28 2.33
CA ILE A 145 -3.47 -15.76 1.68
C ILE A 145 -2.80 -16.86 0.87
N ARG A 146 -2.66 -18.05 1.42
CA ARG A 146 -2.03 -19.21 0.75
C ARG A 146 -2.77 -19.62 -0.52
N ASN A 147 -4.09 -19.71 -0.45
CA ASN A 147 -4.91 -20.35 -1.47
C ASN A 147 -5.68 -19.37 -2.35
N GLY A 148 -5.64 -18.08 -2.02
CA GLY A 148 -6.53 -17.09 -2.63
C GLY A 148 -7.96 -17.19 -2.07
N SER A 149 -8.84 -16.36 -2.59
CA SER A 149 -10.24 -16.32 -2.20
C SER A 149 -11.11 -16.70 -3.40
N PRO A 150 -11.54 -17.96 -3.52
CA PRO A 150 -12.39 -18.42 -4.62
C PRO A 150 -13.64 -17.55 -4.81
N GLY A 151 -14.00 -17.26 -6.06
CA GLY A 151 -15.12 -16.37 -6.39
C GLY A 151 -14.85 -14.87 -6.20
N THR A 152 -13.59 -14.49 -5.93
CA THR A 152 -13.16 -13.10 -5.81
C THR A 152 -11.93 -12.82 -6.67
N GLY A 153 -11.50 -11.55 -6.74
CA GLY A 153 -10.27 -11.16 -7.42
C GLY A 153 -8.98 -11.40 -6.62
N MET A 154 -9.04 -12.00 -5.43
CA MET A 154 -7.84 -12.23 -4.60
C MET A 154 -7.08 -13.49 -5.06
N PRO A 155 -5.84 -13.36 -5.59
CA PRO A 155 -5.04 -14.50 -6.04
C PRO A 155 -4.46 -15.28 -4.86
N ALA A 156 -3.96 -16.49 -5.15
CA ALA A 156 -3.17 -17.29 -4.23
C ALA A 156 -1.70 -16.83 -4.21
N PHE A 157 -1.10 -16.79 -3.03
CA PHE A 157 0.31 -16.43 -2.82
C PHE A 157 1.15 -17.67 -2.48
N LYS A 158 1.25 -18.58 -3.43
CA LYS A 158 1.89 -19.91 -3.25
C LYS A 158 3.41 -19.86 -3.07
N ASN A 159 4.04 -18.77 -3.47
CA ASN A 159 5.50 -18.54 -3.33
C ASN A 159 5.91 -18.03 -1.95
N LEU A 160 4.97 -17.64 -1.11
CA LEU A 160 5.28 -17.30 0.26
C LEU A 160 5.47 -18.58 1.09
N ASP A 161 6.47 -18.61 1.95
CA ASP A 161 6.58 -19.64 2.98
C ASP A 161 5.61 -19.38 4.14
N ASP A 162 5.47 -20.34 5.03
CA ASP A 162 4.53 -20.24 6.15
C ASP A 162 4.87 -19.09 7.09
N LYS A 163 6.16 -18.88 7.38
CA LYS A 163 6.62 -17.79 8.24
C LYS A 163 6.23 -16.44 7.65
N GLN A 164 6.43 -16.25 6.35
CA GLN A 164 6.07 -15.01 5.65
C GLN A 164 4.55 -14.74 5.72
N ILE A 165 3.73 -15.76 5.53
CA ILE A 165 2.27 -15.59 5.64
C ILE A 165 1.88 -15.23 7.09
N TRP A 166 2.45 -15.89 8.10
CA TRP A 166 2.19 -15.57 9.49
C TRP A 166 2.64 -14.16 9.90
N GLN A 167 3.74 -13.67 9.33
CA GLN A 167 4.18 -12.28 9.47
C GLN A 167 3.13 -11.31 8.89
N ILE A 168 2.61 -11.61 7.69
CA ILE A 168 1.52 -10.81 7.11
C ILE A 168 0.30 -10.82 8.03
N VAL A 169 -0.12 -11.97 8.56
CA VAL A 169 -1.28 -12.07 9.47
C VAL A 169 -1.10 -11.17 10.69
N HIS A 170 0.08 -11.14 11.33
CA HIS A 170 0.36 -10.21 12.43
C HIS A 170 0.24 -8.76 12.02
N TYR A 171 0.76 -8.41 10.84
CA TYR A 171 0.64 -7.05 10.33
C TYR A 171 -0.82 -6.65 10.07
N LEU A 172 -1.64 -7.56 9.51
CA LEU A 172 -3.06 -7.32 9.29
C LEU A 172 -3.82 -7.02 10.57
N ARG A 173 -3.48 -7.68 11.69
CA ARG A 173 -4.11 -7.44 12.99
C ARG A 173 -3.91 -6.03 13.51
N GLN A 174 -2.77 -5.41 13.21
CA GLN A 174 -2.48 -4.04 13.63
C GLN A 174 -3.45 -3.01 13.04
N PHE A 175 -4.06 -3.28 11.89
CA PHE A 175 -5.00 -2.35 11.29
C PHE A 175 -6.30 -2.19 12.10
N SER A 176 -6.74 -3.23 12.79
CA SER A 176 -7.97 -3.22 13.60
C SER A 176 -7.73 -2.93 15.08
N GLU A 177 -6.47 -2.84 15.50
CA GLU A 177 -6.11 -2.47 16.87
C GLU A 177 -6.18 -0.95 17.08
N PRO A 178 -6.57 -0.47 18.28
CA PRO A 178 -6.49 0.95 18.56
C PRO A 178 -5.04 1.40 18.46
N LYS A 179 -4.76 2.34 17.58
CA LYS A 179 -3.43 2.97 17.53
C LYS A 179 -3.20 3.64 18.87
N GLY A 180 -2.27 3.12 19.65
CA GLY A 180 -1.88 3.71 20.93
C GLY A 180 -1.59 5.20 20.74
N LYS A 181 -2.15 6.00 21.66
CA LYS A 181 -1.92 7.45 21.74
C LYS A 181 -0.49 7.72 22.17
#